data_23abc9fa54cb7be7e5ea5aa291d3525e
#
_entry.id   23abc9fa54cb7be7e5ea5aa291d3525e
#
_cell.length_a   1.000
_cell.length_b   1.000
_cell.length_c   1.000
_cell.angle_alpha   90.00
_cell.angle_beta   90.00
_cell.angle_gamma   90.00
#
_symmetry.space_group_name_H-M   'P 1'
#
loop_
_entity.id
_entity.type
_entity.pdbx_description
1 polymer ?
#
loop_
_entity_poly.entity_id
_entity_poly.type
_entity_poly.pdbx_seq_one_letter_code
_entity_poly.pdbx_strand_id
1 'polypeptide(L)'
;MYFPYLRARQFELITLRELVIENKLKNITPILEPVKESFNNLNLAHKVFVENNFNAYLIVNPFKGEKSGDTEFFLTYFSELAYRKFLPAFHYSDNADYIISCIEKYDLNDCLIVCLDNFTDEESLKALYLNEKVSKIMLLEPHKYRSLDRSIKTIGKFYIRLVDVFEKQQKNADFLNIPAHKFSEEHLYYNQDGYQAFADFTPLPSEFVDGGSTPRAVVIHLTYLNQESENQIWIRHFTSDDTDSVANVQGKFAQAARKAIQFCNALPLSNSAIKELSSYLEDGKYPGLGTVKKISIKNHLIIISDFLN
;
A
#
# COMPACT_ATOMS: atom_id res chain seq x y z
N MET A 1 6.78 3.02 12.70
CA MET A 1 6.61 3.61 11.34
C MET A 1 5.89 2.61 10.43
N TYR A 2 5.14 3.11 9.43
CA TYR A 2 4.39 2.29 8.50
C TYR A 2 4.76 2.60 7.04
N PHE A 3 4.95 1.56 6.23
CA PHE A 3 5.36 1.65 4.82
C PHE A 3 4.33 0.96 3.92
N PRO A 4 3.17 1.59 3.62
CA PRO A 4 2.17 0.98 2.74
C PRO A 4 2.75 0.72 1.35
N TYR A 5 2.57 -0.49 0.83
CA TYR A 5 2.99 -0.87 -0.51
C TYR A 5 1.86 -0.67 -1.51
N LEU A 6 2.04 0.24 -2.47
CA LEU A 6 1.03 0.66 -3.44
C LEU A 6 1.53 0.47 -4.88
N ARG A 7 0.62 0.20 -5.80
CA ARG A 7 0.92 0.00 -7.24
C ARG A 7 1.03 1.30 -8.04
N ALA A 8 1.08 2.44 -7.38
CA ALA A 8 1.09 3.78 -8.00
C ALA A 8 -0.01 4.01 -9.04
N ARG A 9 -1.19 3.37 -8.86
CA ARG A 9 -2.36 3.60 -9.70
C ARG A 9 -2.99 4.96 -9.39
N GLN A 10 -3.76 5.48 -10.33
CA GLN A 10 -4.38 6.81 -10.24
C GLN A 10 -5.05 7.06 -8.88
N PHE A 11 -5.92 6.17 -8.41
CA PHE A 11 -6.67 6.39 -7.18
C PHE A 11 -5.83 6.23 -5.90
N GLU A 12 -4.78 5.43 -5.92
CA GLU A 12 -3.78 5.34 -4.84
C GLU A 12 -2.99 6.65 -4.73
N LEU A 13 -2.53 7.20 -5.87
CA LEU A 13 -1.80 8.47 -5.91
C LEU A 13 -2.70 9.67 -5.58
N ILE A 14 -4.00 9.63 -5.92
CA ILE A 14 -4.99 10.63 -5.46
C ILE A 14 -5.13 10.56 -3.94
N THR A 15 -5.25 9.36 -3.36
CA THR A 15 -5.32 9.17 -1.90
C THR A 15 -4.14 9.82 -1.20
N LEU A 16 -2.93 9.53 -1.67
CA LEU A 16 -1.72 10.09 -1.05
C LEU A 16 -1.67 11.61 -1.17
N ARG A 17 -2.01 12.18 -2.32
CA ARG A 17 -2.05 13.64 -2.50
C ARG A 17 -3.02 14.31 -1.54
N GLU A 18 -4.25 13.76 -1.41
CA GLU A 18 -5.26 14.28 -0.50
C GLU A 18 -4.76 14.23 0.94
N LEU A 19 -4.23 13.09 1.39
CA LEU A 19 -3.77 12.90 2.76
C LEU A 19 -2.52 13.72 3.10
N VAL A 20 -1.62 13.94 2.14
CA VAL A 20 -0.47 14.83 2.31
C VAL A 20 -0.93 16.27 2.50
N ILE A 21 -1.87 16.75 1.68
CA ILE A 21 -2.46 18.10 1.82
C ILE A 21 -3.22 18.23 3.16
N GLU A 22 -3.92 17.19 3.58
CA GLU A 22 -4.63 17.12 4.87
C GLU A 22 -3.66 16.98 6.07
N ASN A 23 -2.35 16.82 5.85
CA ASN A 23 -1.33 16.52 6.87
C ASN A 23 -1.68 15.31 7.75
N LYS A 24 -2.16 14.23 7.09
CA LYS A 24 -2.66 13.01 7.72
C LYS A 24 -1.75 11.79 7.55
N LEU A 25 -0.53 11.96 7.00
CA LEU A 25 0.43 10.86 6.80
C LEU A 25 1.64 11.01 7.72
N LYS A 26 1.40 11.10 9.03
CA LYS A 26 2.48 11.10 10.02
C LYS A 26 2.97 9.68 10.26
N ASN A 27 4.29 9.52 10.40
CA ASN A 27 4.93 8.20 10.56
C ASN A 27 4.62 7.19 9.44
N ILE A 28 4.23 7.69 8.25
CA ILE A 28 3.95 6.89 7.05
C ILE A 28 4.85 7.30 5.91
N THR A 29 5.51 6.33 5.28
CA THR A 29 6.33 6.52 4.07
C THR A 29 5.91 5.50 3.02
N PRO A 30 5.12 5.88 2.00
CA PRO A 30 4.63 4.92 1.00
C PRO A 30 5.74 4.37 0.12
N ILE A 31 5.56 3.12 -0.33
CA ILE A 31 6.34 2.49 -1.38
C ILE A 31 5.45 2.39 -2.61
N LEU A 32 5.93 2.94 -3.72
CA LEU A 32 5.20 3.09 -4.97
C LEU A 32 5.82 2.20 -6.04
N GLU A 33 5.13 1.15 -6.47
CA GLU A 33 5.50 0.37 -7.65
C GLU A 33 4.74 0.91 -8.86
N PRO A 34 5.42 1.58 -9.84
CA PRO A 34 4.77 2.14 -11.00
C PRO A 34 4.33 1.02 -11.95
N VAL A 35 3.04 1.00 -12.31
CA VAL A 35 2.45 -0.02 -13.19
C VAL A 35 1.97 0.53 -14.53
N LYS A 36 2.09 1.84 -14.74
CA LYS A 36 1.75 2.52 -16.00
C LYS A 36 2.98 3.16 -16.61
N GLU A 37 3.03 3.19 -17.95
CA GLU A 37 4.07 3.88 -18.70
C GLU A 37 4.00 5.40 -18.52
N SER A 38 2.79 5.96 -18.39
CA SER A 38 2.61 7.39 -18.22
C SER A 38 2.95 7.85 -16.80
N PHE A 39 3.84 8.82 -16.68
CA PHE A 39 4.23 9.47 -15.44
C PHE A 39 3.29 10.58 -14.97
N ASN A 40 2.19 10.88 -15.69
CA ASN A 40 1.31 12.02 -15.37
C ASN A 40 0.82 12.02 -13.92
N ASN A 41 0.33 10.89 -13.42
CA ASN A 41 -0.16 10.80 -12.04
C ASN A 41 0.98 10.84 -11.01
N LEU A 42 2.15 10.27 -11.33
CA LEU A 42 3.36 10.37 -10.50
C LEU A 42 3.85 11.81 -10.42
N ASN A 43 3.88 12.54 -11.54
CA ASN A 43 4.26 13.96 -11.57
C ASN A 43 3.33 14.82 -10.71
N LEU A 44 2.01 14.58 -10.78
CA LEU A 44 1.04 15.26 -9.92
C LEU A 44 1.25 14.94 -8.44
N ALA A 45 1.58 13.70 -8.11
CA ALA A 45 1.90 13.32 -6.73
C ALA A 45 3.23 13.93 -6.28
N HIS A 46 4.27 13.85 -7.10
CA HIS A 46 5.58 14.43 -6.81
C HIS A 46 5.50 15.94 -6.52
N LYS A 47 4.73 16.69 -7.33
CA LYS A 47 4.50 18.13 -7.08
C LYS A 47 3.96 18.37 -5.68
N VAL A 48 2.91 17.67 -5.28
CA VAL A 48 2.32 17.79 -3.93
C VAL A 48 3.32 17.38 -2.84
N PHE A 49 4.12 16.34 -3.08
CA PHE A 49 5.12 15.87 -2.13
C PHE A 49 6.26 16.89 -1.94
N VAL A 50 6.68 17.57 -3.02
CA VAL A 50 7.67 18.67 -2.95
C VAL A 50 7.11 19.83 -2.13
N GLU A 51 5.89 20.28 -2.43
CA GLU A 51 5.23 21.42 -1.77
C GLU A 51 5.02 21.18 -0.27
N ASN A 52 4.83 19.93 0.16
CA ASN A 52 4.55 19.57 1.55
C ASN A 52 5.73 18.87 2.25
N ASN A 53 6.91 18.82 1.64
CA ASN A 53 8.11 18.16 2.17
C ASN A 53 7.87 16.70 2.57
N PHE A 54 7.12 15.95 1.76
CA PHE A 54 6.75 14.57 2.00
C PHE A 54 7.58 13.62 1.12
N ASN A 55 8.08 12.52 1.68
CA ASN A 55 8.87 11.52 0.96
C ASN A 55 8.07 10.24 0.73
N ALA A 56 8.34 9.58 -0.41
CA ALA A 56 7.87 8.23 -0.73
C ALA A 56 9.00 7.46 -1.43
N TYR A 57 9.02 6.14 -1.31
CA TYR A 57 9.90 5.31 -2.13
C TYR A 57 9.26 5.04 -3.48
N LEU A 58 10.06 5.12 -4.55
CA LEU A 58 9.67 4.74 -5.91
C LEU A 58 10.47 3.54 -6.36
N ILE A 59 9.81 2.44 -6.68
CA ILE A 59 10.46 1.26 -7.24
C ILE A 59 10.87 1.56 -8.67
N VAL A 60 12.17 1.46 -8.95
CA VAL A 60 12.74 1.77 -10.26
C VAL A 60 12.95 0.54 -11.15
N ASN A 61 12.72 -0.66 -10.63
CA ASN A 61 12.72 -1.92 -11.39
C ASN A 61 11.44 -2.73 -11.13
N PRO A 62 10.26 -2.20 -11.48
CA PRO A 62 8.99 -2.83 -11.13
C PRO A 62 8.84 -4.22 -11.77
N PHE A 63 8.20 -5.14 -11.03
CA PHE A 63 7.90 -6.48 -11.52
C PHE A 63 6.56 -6.57 -12.27
N LYS A 64 5.73 -5.55 -12.15
CA LYS A 64 4.37 -5.52 -12.70
C LYS A 64 4.16 -4.27 -13.53
N GLY A 65 3.19 -4.34 -14.44
CA GLY A 65 2.77 -3.19 -15.25
C GLY A 65 3.34 -3.16 -16.66
N GLU A 66 3.06 -2.04 -17.36
CA GLU A 66 3.33 -1.87 -18.80
C GLU A 66 4.84 -1.83 -19.14
N LYS A 67 5.67 -1.38 -18.20
CA LYS A 67 7.14 -1.29 -18.31
C LYS A 67 7.86 -2.18 -17.29
N SER A 68 7.27 -3.33 -16.96
CA SER A 68 7.91 -4.32 -16.08
C SER A 68 9.27 -4.75 -16.64
N GLY A 69 10.30 -4.71 -15.80
CA GLY A 69 11.68 -5.06 -16.17
C GLY A 69 12.49 -3.97 -16.91
N ASP A 70 11.90 -2.84 -17.24
CA ASP A 70 12.58 -1.71 -17.90
C ASP A 70 13.11 -0.71 -16.84
N THR A 71 14.16 -1.12 -16.13
CA THR A 71 14.77 -0.31 -15.05
C THR A 71 15.32 1.02 -15.57
N GLU A 72 15.92 1.03 -16.77
CA GLU A 72 16.50 2.24 -17.36
C GLU A 72 15.44 3.32 -17.60
N PHE A 73 14.25 2.94 -18.03
CA PHE A 73 13.12 3.82 -18.23
C PHE A 73 12.74 4.57 -16.93
N PHE A 74 12.66 3.83 -15.81
CA PHE A 74 12.33 4.44 -14.53
C PHE A 74 13.49 5.20 -13.90
N LEU A 75 14.73 4.77 -14.07
CA LEU A 75 15.90 5.49 -13.59
C LEU A 75 16.12 6.80 -14.34
N THR A 76 15.86 6.84 -15.65
CA THR A 76 15.88 8.07 -16.45
C THR A 76 14.86 9.06 -15.88
N TYR A 77 13.59 8.65 -15.72
CA TYR A 77 12.57 9.48 -15.11
C TYR A 77 12.99 9.97 -13.71
N PHE A 78 13.50 9.07 -12.87
CA PHE A 78 13.93 9.39 -11.51
C PHE A 78 15.06 10.43 -11.50
N SER A 79 16.03 10.33 -12.41
CA SER A 79 17.16 11.25 -12.50
C SER A 79 16.79 12.66 -12.95
N GLU A 80 15.71 12.80 -13.73
CA GLU A 80 15.20 14.08 -14.23
C GLU A 80 14.37 14.85 -13.19
N LEU A 81 13.98 14.21 -12.07
CA LEU A 81 13.16 14.86 -11.06
C LEU A 81 13.95 15.93 -10.30
N ALA A 82 13.48 17.17 -10.38
CA ALA A 82 13.96 18.26 -9.52
C ALA A 82 13.41 18.09 -8.09
N TYR A 83 14.20 18.47 -7.08
CA TYR A 83 13.78 18.41 -5.67
C TYR A 83 13.26 17.04 -5.25
N ARG A 84 14.07 16.00 -5.39
CA ARG A 84 13.71 14.59 -5.18
C ARG A 84 12.96 14.38 -3.86
N LYS A 85 11.68 14.01 -3.98
CA LYS A 85 10.81 13.53 -2.89
C LYS A 85 10.44 12.06 -3.08
N PHE A 86 10.81 11.51 -4.23
CA PHE A 86 10.92 10.07 -4.38
C PHE A 86 12.33 9.63 -3.99
N LEU A 87 12.42 8.60 -3.16
CA LEU A 87 13.64 7.89 -2.79
C LEU A 87 13.70 6.58 -3.59
N PRO A 88 14.87 6.11 -4.01
CA PRO A 88 14.96 4.94 -4.86
C PRO A 88 14.66 3.64 -4.09
N ALA A 89 13.85 2.77 -4.67
CA ALA A 89 13.63 1.41 -4.18
C ALA A 89 13.85 0.40 -5.30
N PHE A 90 14.37 -0.76 -4.95
CA PHE A 90 14.63 -1.85 -5.88
C PHE A 90 13.99 -3.15 -5.39
N HIS A 91 13.33 -3.86 -6.30
CA HIS A 91 13.03 -5.28 -6.08
C HIS A 91 14.31 -6.11 -6.21
N TYR A 92 14.53 -6.97 -5.24
CA TYR A 92 15.56 -7.98 -5.30
C TYR A 92 14.99 -9.30 -5.85
N SER A 93 15.67 -9.89 -6.84
CA SER A 93 15.38 -11.20 -7.44
C SER A 93 16.66 -11.81 -7.98
N ASP A 94 17.63 -12.06 -7.08
CA ASP A 94 18.96 -12.57 -7.41
C ASP A 94 19.76 -11.68 -8.39
N ASN A 95 19.55 -10.37 -8.31
CA ASN A 95 20.08 -9.34 -9.22
C ASN A 95 20.93 -8.29 -8.49
N ALA A 96 21.64 -8.66 -7.42
CA ALA A 96 22.41 -7.76 -6.58
C ALA A 96 23.42 -6.91 -7.37
N ASP A 97 24.24 -7.53 -8.21
CA ASP A 97 25.27 -6.84 -9.00
C ASP A 97 24.67 -5.79 -9.93
N TYR A 98 23.53 -6.10 -10.54
CA TYR A 98 22.79 -5.16 -11.36
C TYR A 98 22.28 -3.96 -10.56
N ILE A 99 21.71 -4.20 -9.37
CA ILE A 99 21.25 -3.14 -8.49
C ILE A 99 22.43 -2.26 -8.05
N ILE A 100 23.56 -2.85 -7.66
CA ILE A 100 24.79 -2.11 -7.29
C ILE A 100 25.24 -1.25 -8.46
N SER A 101 25.29 -1.79 -9.67
CA SER A 101 25.68 -1.03 -10.86
C SER A 101 24.75 0.16 -11.13
N CYS A 102 23.44 0.00 -10.91
CA CYS A 102 22.48 1.08 -11.03
C CYS A 102 22.68 2.16 -9.95
N ILE A 103 22.90 1.74 -8.69
CA ILE A 103 23.19 2.65 -7.57
C ILE A 103 24.43 3.51 -7.86
N GLU A 104 25.49 2.91 -8.37
CA GLU A 104 26.73 3.60 -8.73
C GLU A 104 26.54 4.51 -9.94
N LYS A 105 25.98 4.00 -11.04
CA LYS A 105 25.78 4.73 -12.30
C LYS A 105 24.95 6.00 -12.12
N TYR A 106 23.90 5.94 -11.30
CA TYR A 106 22.96 7.06 -11.08
C TYR A 106 23.22 7.83 -9.78
N ASP A 107 24.32 7.53 -9.06
CA ASP A 107 24.68 8.10 -7.75
C ASP A 107 23.48 8.16 -6.79
N LEU A 108 22.83 6.99 -6.61
CA LEU A 108 21.66 6.86 -5.76
C LEU A 108 22.09 6.70 -4.30
N ASN A 109 21.29 7.26 -3.40
CA ASN A 109 21.51 7.17 -1.96
C ASN A 109 20.18 6.92 -1.25
N ASP A 110 20.21 6.48 0.00
CA ASP A 110 19.02 6.12 0.81
C ASP A 110 18.12 5.07 0.13
N CYS A 111 18.76 4.10 -0.54
CA CYS A 111 18.05 3.05 -1.28
C CYS A 111 17.32 2.10 -0.34
N LEU A 112 16.11 1.68 -0.74
CA LEU A 112 15.35 0.60 -0.13
C LEU A 112 15.45 -0.65 -1.00
N ILE A 113 15.79 -1.78 -0.40
CA ILE A 113 15.71 -3.09 -1.08
C ILE A 113 14.42 -3.80 -0.64
N VAL A 114 13.60 -4.19 -1.61
CA VAL A 114 12.34 -4.90 -1.39
C VAL A 114 12.49 -6.34 -1.83
N CYS A 115 12.43 -7.25 -0.86
CA CYS A 115 12.48 -8.70 -1.08
C CYS A 115 11.06 -9.26 -0.97
N LEU A 116 10.49 -9.66 -2.10
CA LEU A 116 9.28 -10.48 -2.15
C LEU A 116 9.69 -11.96 -2.05
N ASP A 117 8.90 -12.89 -2.55
CA ASP A 117 9.15 -14.34 -2.41
C ASP A 117 9.83 -14.99 -3.63
N ASN A 118 10.51 -14.22 -4.45
CA ASN A 118 11.08 -14.62 -5.75
C ASN A 118 12.61 -14.51 -5.80
N PHE A 119 13.30 -14.89 -4.74
CA PHE A 119 14.76 -14.90 -4.68
C PHE A 119 15.27 -16.17 -3.99
N THR A 120 16.52 -16.58 -4.30
CA THR A 120 17.18 -17.75 -3.76
C THR A 120 18.61 -17.47 -3.27
N ASP A 121 19.24 -16.39 -3.75
CA ASP A 121 20.61 -16.03 -3.41
C ASP A 121 20.65 -15.05 -2.22
N GLU A 122 20.65 -15.61 -0.99
CA GLU A 122 20.74 -14.83 0.25
C GLU A 122 22.13 -14.21 0.45
N GLU A 123 23.20 -14.78 -0.11
CA GLU A 123 24.57 -14.25 0.06
C GLU A 123 24.76 -12.96 -0.77
N SER A 124 24.32 -12.94 -2.01
CA SER A 124 24.35 -11.71 -2.82
C SER A 124 23.41 -10.64 -2.26
N LEU A 125 22.26 -11.03 -1.71
CA LEU A 125 21.38 -10.12 -0.98
C LEU A 125 22.11 -9.50 0.22
N LYS A 126 22.89 -10.32 0.97
CA LYS A 126 23.67 -9.83 2.10
C LYS A 126 24.71 -8.80 1.69
N ALA A 127 25.46 -9.05 0.62
CA ALA A 127 26.40 -8.08 0.06
C ALA A 127 25.69 -6.76 -0.31
N LEU A 128 24.51 -6.85 -0.93
CA LEU A 128 23.71 -5.71 -1.33
C LEU A 128 23.25 -4.86 -0.13
N TYR A 129 22.66 -5.47 0.90
CA TYR A 129 22.18 -4.67 2.04
C TYR A 129 23.29 -4.20 2.99
N LEU A 130 24.53 -4.69 2.85
CA LEU A 130 25.70 -4.13 3.52
C LEU A 130 26.24 -2.86 2.83
N ASN A 131 25.88 -2.61 1.58
CA ASN A 131 26.26 -1.40 0.87
C ASN A 131 25.77 -0.16 1.64
N GLU A 132 26.65 0.84 1.80
CA GLU A 132 26.34 2.07 2.58
C GLU A 132 25.25 2.94 1.94
N LYS A 133 25.08 2.89 0.62
CA LYS A 133 24.01 3.60 -0.10
C LYS A 133 22.63 2.94 0.07
N VAL A 134 22.57 1.71 0.58
CA VAL A 134 21.34 1.01 0.96
C VAL A 134 21.04 1.27 2.43
N SER A 135 20.00 2.03 2.70
CA SER A 135 19.60 2.40 4.06
C SER A 135 18.59 1.47 4.68
N LYS A 136 17.75 0.84 3.87
CA LYS A 136 16.62 0.04 4.34
C LYS A 136 16.48 -1.26 3.56
N ILE A 137 15.94 -2.25 4.25
CA ILE A 137 15.52 -3.52 3.65
C ILE A 137 14.10 -3.85 4.07
N MET A 138 13.30 -4.33 3.15
CA MET A 138 11.95 -4.85 3.37
C MET A 138 11.88 -6.30 2.95
N LEU A 139 11.33 -7.16 3.80
CA LEU A 139 11.16 -8.59 3.50
C LEU A 139 9.69 -8.98 3.67
N LEU A 140 9.14 -9.63 2.65
CA LEU A 140 7.81 -10.22 2.70
C LEU A 140 7.84 -11.50 3.56
N GLU A 141 6.93 -11.58 4.54
CA GLU A 141 6.76 -12.76 5.39
C GLU A 141 8.08 -13.29 5.98
N PRO A 142 8.82 -12.49 6.79
CA PRO A 142 10.14 -12.87 7.29
C PRO A 142 10.19 -14.24 7.98
N HIS A 143 9.07 -14.68 8.53
CA HIS A 143 8.97 -16.00 9.20
C HIS A 143 9.26 -17.18 8.25
N LYS A 144 9.12 -17.00 6.93
CA LYS A 144 9.48 -17.99 5.91
C LYS A 144 11.00 -18.09 5.71
N TYR A 145 11.77 -17.05 6.09
CA TYR A 145 13.21 -16.89 5.88
C TYR A 145 13.95 -16.69 7.20
N ARG A 146 13.79 -17.59 8.17
CA ARG A 146 14.22 -17.40 9.55
C ARG A 146 15.72 -17.11 9.73
N SER A 147 16.59 -17.70 8.90
CA SER A 147 18.03 -17.45 8.93
C SER A 147 18.35 -16.03 8.48
N LEU A 148 17.79 -15.63 7.34
CA LEU A 148 17.92 -14.30 6.76
C LEU A 148 17.35 -13.23 7.70
N ASP A 149 16.15 -13.44 8.25
CA ASP A 149 15.51 -12.54 9.21
C ASP A 149 16.43 -12.25 10.40
N ARG A 150 17.03 -13.29 11.01
CA ARG A 150 17.98 -13.11 12.11
C ARG A 150 19.25 -12.36 11.67
N SER A 151 19.77 -12.68 10.48
CA SER A 151 20.96 -12.02 9.93
C SER A 151 20.72 -10.53 9.73
N ILE A 152 19.59 -10.12 9.13
CA ILE A 152 19.25 -8.70 8.92
C ILE A 152 19.12 -7.97 10.25
N LYS A 153 18.42 -8.53 11.23
CA LYS A 153 18.27 -7.94 12.58
C LYS A 153 19.62 -7.71 13.27
N THR A 154 20.60 -8.59 13.05
CA THR A 154 21.93 -8.46 13.66
C THR A 154 22.77 -7.33 13.04
N ILE A 155 22.57 -7.01 11.77
CA ILE A 155 23.36 -6.00 11.05
C ILE A 155 22.93 -4.59 11.41
N GLY A 156 21.72 -4.39 11.95
CA GLY A 156 21.25 -3.08 12.40
C GLY A 156 20.84 -2.11 11.28
N LYS A 157 20.62 -2.59 10.06
CA LYS A 157 19.96 -1.81 9.00
C LYS A 157 18.49 -1.58 9.36
N PHE A 158 17.90 -0.52 8.83
CA PHE A 158 16.47 -0.27 9.01
C PHE A 158 15.65 -1.36 8.32
N TYR A 159 15.02 -2.21 9.11
CA TYR A 159 14.35 -3.42 8.65
C TYR A 159 12.83 -3.30 8.74
N ILE A 160 12.16 -3.51 7.61
CA ILE A 160 10.72 -3.38 7.45
C ILE A 160 10.12 -4.77 7.25
N ARG A 161 9.18 -5.16 8.10
CA ARG A 161 8.39 -6.37 7.94
C ARG A 161 7.22 -6.09 7.01
N LEU A 162 7.16 -6.78 5.85
CA LEU A 162 6.02 -6.75 4.94
C LEU A 162 5.16 -8.00 5.15
N VAL A 163 3.86 -7.83 5.26
CA VAL A 163 2.88 -8.91 5.39
C VAL A 163 1.78 -8.79 4.35
N ASP A 164 1.28 -9.92 3.86
CA ASP A 164 0.13 -10.00 2.95
C ASP A 164 -1.09 -10.48 3.74
N VAL A 165 -1.90 -9.54 4.20
CA VAL A 165 -2.98 -9.79 5.16
C VAL A 165 -4.38 -9.68 4.56
N PHE A 166 -4.50 -9.22 3.30
CA PHE A 166 -5.82 -9.09 2.68
C PHE A 166 -6.33 -10.43 2.15
N GLU A 167 -7.40 -10.95 2.74
CA GLU A 167 -8.05 -12.20 2.33
C GLU A 167 -8.83 -12.02 1.02
N LYS A 168 -8.11 -12.12 -0.13
CA LYS A 168 -8.73 -12.02 -1.44
C LYS A 168 -9.76 -13.13 -1.64
N GLN A 169 -10.95 -12.76 -2.11
CA GLN A 169 -12.00 -13.69 -2.51
C GLN A 169 -12.04 -13.86 -4.03
N GLN A 170 -12.54 -15.01 -4.50
CA GLN A 170 -12.71 -15.29 -5.93
C GLN A 170 -13.71 -14.32 -6.57
N LYS A 171 -14.79 -14.00 -5.86
CA LYS A 171 -15.84 -13.07 -6.28
C LYS A 171 -16.15 -12.09 -5.15
N ASN A 172 -16.55 -10.89 -5.50
CA ASN A 172 -16.99 -9.89 -4.52
C ASN A 172 -18.18 -10.39 -3.66
N ALA A 173 -19.06 -11.22 -4.21
CA ALA A 173 -20.17 -11.80 -3.46
C ALA A 173 -19.72 -12.72 -2.31
N ASP A 174 -18.55 -13.35 -2.41
CA ASP A 174 -18.06 -14.29 -1.40
C ASP A 174 -17.70 -13.58 -0.08
N PHE A 175 -17.52 -12.25 -0.10
CA PHE A 175 -17.37 -11.45 1.12
C PHE A 175 -18.61 -11.42 2.03
N LEU A 176 -19.77 -11.87 1.55
CA LEU A 176 -20.94 -12.11 2.42
C LEU A 176 -20.68 -13.20 3.46
N ASN A 177 -19.80 -14.17 3.15
CA ASN A 177 -19.45 -15.27 4.05
C ASN A 177 -18.41 -14.88 5.11
N ILE A 178 -17.63 -13.80 4.87
CA ILE A 178 -16.63 -13.29 5.78
C ILE A 178 -16.85 -11.78 6.03
N PRO A 179 -17.95 -11.39 6.67
CA PRO A 179 -18.32 -9.98 6.78
C PRO A 179 -17.33 -9.13 7.57
N ALA A 180 -16.55 -9.72 8.48
CA ALA A 180 -15.47 -9.07 9.22
C ALA A 180 -14.48 -10.10 9.76
N HIS A 181 -13.21 -9.71 9.82
CA HIS A 181 -12.15 -10.52 10.44
C HIS A 181 -10.98 -9.64 10.90
N LYS A 182 -10.05 -10.20 11.68
CA LYS A 182 -8.81 -9.53 12.02
C LYS A 182 -8.00 -9.29 10.74
N PHE A 183 -7.61 -8.04 10.51
CA PHE A 183 -6.76 -7.66 9.38
C PHE A 183 -5.29 -7.72 9.74
N SER A 184 -4.88 -7.01 10.82
CA SER A 184 -3.48 -6.94 11.21
C SER A 184 -3.33 -6.58 12.69
N GLU A 185 -2.21 -6.97 13.27
CA GLU A 185 -1.74 -6.52 14.58
C GLU A 185 -0.28 -6.05 14.54
N GLU A 186 0.28 -5.90 13.34
CA GLU A 186 1.68 -5.51 13.14
C GLU A 186 2.01 -4.15 13.78
N HIS A 187 1.08 -3.19 13.74
CA HIS A 187 1.22 -1.87 14.36
C HIS A 187 1.43 -1.94 15.89
N LEU A 188 1.03 -3.04 16.55
CA LEU A 188 1.21 -3.27 17.98
C LEU A 188 2.59 -3.90 18.30
N TYR A 189 3.05 -4.83 17.45
CA TYR A 189 4.12 -5.76 17.81
C TYR A 189 5.40 -5.64 16.99
N TYR A 190 5.41 -4.97 15.82
CA TYR A 190 6.58 -4.92 14.93
C TYR A 190 7.89 -4.57 15.67
N ASN A 191 7.85 -3.62 16.59
CA ASN A 191 9.03 -3.18 17.32
C ASN A 191 9.51 -4.21 18.35
N GLN A 192 8.58 -4.88 19.04
CA GLN A 192 8.88 -5.96 19.99
C GLN A 192 9.46 -7.17 19.26
N ASP A 193 9.03 -7.42 18.03
CA ASP A 193 9.55 -8.48 17.15
C ASP A 193 10.91 -8.12 16.51
N GLY A 194 11.47 -6.93 16.80
CA GLY A 194 12.78 -6.49 16.35
C GLY A 194 12.80 -5.87 14.95
N TYR A 195 11.66 -5.38 14.46
CA TYR A 195 11.58 -4.59 13.22
C TYR A 195 11.49 -3.10 13.54
N GLN A 196 12.06 -2.25 12.68
CA GLN A 196 11.98 -0.79 12.82
C GLN A 196 10.70 -0.23 12.22
N ALA A 197 10.04 -0.99 11.33
CA ALA A 197 8.78 -0.63 10.71
C ALA A 197 8.01 -1.86 10.23
N PHE A 198 6.75 -1.65 9.90
CA PHE A 198 5.89 -2.65 9.27
C PHE A 198 5.27 -2.12 7.98
N ALA A 199 4.78 -3.02 7.16
CA ALA A 199 4.20 -2.76 5.85
C ALA A 199 3.13 -3.80 5.52
N ASP A 200 2.17 -3.41 4.70
CA ASP A 200 1.19 -4.28 4.05
C ASP A 200 0.78 -3.71 2.68
N PHE A 201 -0.09 -4.41 1.97
CA PHE A 201 -0.64 -3.99 0.67
C PHE A 201 -1.92 -3.16 0.81
N THR A 202 -2.17 -2.55 1.99
CA THR A 202 -3.41 -1.84 2.31
C THR A 202 -4.64 -2.77 2.20
N PRO A 203 -5.90 -2.32 2.36
CA PRO A 203 -7.05 -3.21 2.20
C PRO A 203 -7.33 -3.55 0.73
N LEU A 204 -6.28 -3.95 0.01
CA LEU A 204 -6.31 -4.42 -1.38
C LEU A 204 -5.54 -5.74 -1.52
N PRO A 205 -5.89 -6.57 -2.52
CA PRO A 205 -5.07 -7.74 -2.85
C PRO A 205 -3.66 -7.37 -3.27
N SER A 206 -2.66 -8.10 -2.77
CA SER A 206 -1.26 -7.99 -3.21
C SER A 206 -1.08 -8.37 -4.68
N GLU A 207 -1.91 -9.28 -5.18
CA GLU A 207 -1.90 -9.70 -6.58
C GLU A 207 -2.27 -8.54 -7.51
N PHE A 208 -1.38 -8.29 -8.47
CA PHE A 208 -1.64 -7.32 -9.52
C PHE A 208 -2.48 -7.93 -10.64
N VAL A 209 -3.64 -7.32 -10.91
CA VAL A 209 -4.47 -7.63 -12.07
C VAL A 209 -4.64 -6.35 -12.87
N ASP A 210 -4.22 -6.39 -14.14
CA ASP A 210 -4.49 -5.28 -15.06
C ASP A 210 -5.87 -5.45 -15.69
N GLY A 211 -6.64 -4.34 -15.66
CA GLY A 211 -8.04 -4.38 -16.06
C GLY A 211 -8.98 -4.81 -14.95
N GLY A 212 -10.23 -5.03 -15.29
CA GLY A 212 -11.29 -5.49 -14.39
C GLY A 212 -12.61 -5.60 -15.13
N SER A 213 -13.42 -6.61 -14.79
CA SER A 213 -14.80 -6.73 -15.27
C SER A 213 -15.76 -5.96 -14.36
N THR A 214 -16.92 -5.58 -14.89
CA THR A 214 -18.00 -5.02 -14.08
C THR A 214 -18.42 -6.05 -13.02
N PRO A 215 -18.32 -5.72 -11.72
CA PRO A 215 -18.61 -6.70 -10.68
C PRO A 215 -20.10 -6.94 -10.54
N ARG A 216 -20.46 -8.16 -10.19
CA ARG A 216 -21.85 -8.52 -9.84
C ARG A 216 -22.25 -7.99 -8.46
N ALA A 217 -21.32 -7.84 -7.55
CA ALA A 217 -21.52 -7.24 -6.24
C ALA A 217 -20.55 -6.07 -6.02
N VAL A 218 -21.01 -4.99 -5.39
CA VAL A 218 -20.15 -3.90 -4.89
C VAL A 218 -19.80 -4.20 -3.45
N VAL A 219 -18.52 -4.09 -3.12
CA VAL A 219 -18.02 -4.27 -1.76
C VAL A 219 -17.21 -3.05 -1.36
N ILE A 220 -17.45 -2.53 -0.16
CA ILE A 220 -16.65 -1.48 0.47
C ILE A 220 -15.90 -2.13 1.63
N HIS A 221 -14.58 -2.06 1.59
CA HIS A 221 -13.71 -2.57 2.64
C HIS A 221 -13.31 -1.43 3.56
N LEU A 222 -13.64 -1.51 4.84
CA LEU A 222 -13.20 -0.52 5.82
C LEU A 222 -12.46 -1.22 6.96
N THR A 223 -11.27 -0.74 7.25
CA THR A 223 -10.53 -1.12 8.45
C THR A 223 -10.95 -0.24 9.63
N TYR A 224 -10.81 -0.77 10.84
CA TYR A 224 -11.07 -0.06 12.09
C TYR A 224 -10.25 -0.67 13.22
N LEU A 225 -9.98 0.10 14.27
CA LEU A 225 -9.37 -0.41 15.49
C LEU A 225 -10.45 -1.09 16.33
N ASN A 226 -10.28 -2.38 16.61
CA ASN A 226 -11.19 -3.12 17.47
C ASN A 226 -10.74 -3.00 18.92
N GLN A 227 -11.40 -2.12 19.69
CA GLN A 227 -11.06 -1.86 21.08
C GLN A 227 -11.29 -3.09 21.99
N GLU A 228 -12.23 -3.96 21.65
CA GLU A 228 -12.48 -5.20 22.38
C GLU A 228 -11.37 -6.25 22.18
N SER A 229 -10.55 -6.08 21.15
CA SER A 229 -9.42 -6.95 20.78
C SER A 229 -8.10 -6.17 20.85
N GLU A 230 -7.85 -5.45 21.94
CA GLU A 230 -6.58 -4.75 22.23
C GLU A 230 -6.12 -3.77 21.13
N ASN A 231 -7.06 -3.14 20.44
CA ASN A 231 -6.82 -2.25 19.30
C ASN A 231 -6.20 -2.94 18.06
N GLN A 232 -6.39 -4.23 17.87
CA GLN A 232 -6.08 -4.87 16.61
C GLN A 232 -6.80 -4.16 15.44
N ILE A 233 -6.17 -4.09 14.28
CA ILE A 233 -6.85 -3.62 13.06
C ILE A 233 -7.72 -4.76 12.53
N TRP A 234 -9.01 -4.51 12.47
CA TRP A 234 -10.00 -5.37 11.83
C TRP A 234 -10.44 -4.78 10.51
N ILE A 235 -10.87 -5.63 9.58
CA ILE A 235 -11.49 -5.23 8.32
C ILE A 235 -12.93 -5.70 8.28
N ARG A 236 -13.83 -4.86 7.77
CA ARG A 236 -15.22 -5.21 7.51
C ARG A 236 -15.56 -4.99 6.04
N HIS A 237 -16.30 -5.94 5.50
CA HIS A 237 -16.69 -5.99 4.09
C HIS A 237 -18.17 -5.70 3.96
N PHE A 238 -18.50 -4.51 3.46
CA PHE A 238 -19.88 -4.09 3.27
C PHE A 238 -20.31 -4.43 1.84
N THR A 239 -20.90 -5.60 1.67
CA THR A 239 -21.30 -6.13 0.38
C THR A 239 -22.76 -5.75 0.06
N SER A 240 -23.04 -5.40 -1.21
CA SER A 240 -24.41 -5.17 -1.71
C SER A 240 -25.28 -6.43 -1.55
N ASP A 241 -26.59 -6.23 -1.40
CA ASP A 241 -27.55 -7.36 -1.26
C ASP A 241 -27.76 -8.08 -2.59
N ASP A 242 -27.85 -7.32 -3.70
CA ASP A 242 -27.92 -7.90 -5.05
C ASP A 242 -26.53 -8.30 -5.54
N THR A 243 -26.35 -9.58 -5.80
CA THR A 243 -25.10 -10.21 -6.28
C THR A 243 -25.26 -10.94 -7.61
N ASP A 244 -26.47 -10.99 -8.19
CA ASP A 244 -26.80 -11.90 -9.29
C ASP A 244 -26.51 -11.33 -10.68
N SER A 245 -26.58 -9.99 -10.83
CA SER A 245 -26.43 -9.35 -12.11
C SER A 245 -25.28 -8.32 -12.12
N VAL A 246 -24.88 -7.84 -13.28
CA VAL A 246 -23.97 -6.70 -13.45
C VAL A 246 -24.71 -5.35 -13.54
N ALA A 247 -26.04 -5.40 -13.50
CA ALA A 247 -26.88 -4.22 -13.59
C ALA A 247 -26.94 -3.41 -12.28
N ASN A 248 -27.41 -2.18 -12.36
CA ASN A 248 -27.69 -1.31 -11.21
C ASN A 248 -26.51 -1.15 -10.22
N VAL A 249 -25.30 -0.90 -10.74
CA VAL A 249 -24.09 -0.72 -9.91
C VAL A 249 -24.26 0.43 -8.91
N GLN A 250 -24.99 1.50 -9.30
CA GLN A 250 -25.31 2.63 -8.41
C GLN A 250 -26.15 2.18 -7.20
N GLY A 251 -27.21 1.41 -7.42
CA GLY A 251 -28.05 0.88 -6.33
C GLY A 251 -27.26 -0.05 -5.41
N LYS A 252 -26.40 -0.91 -5.97
CA LYS A 252 -25.50 -1.79 -5.20
C LYS A 252 -24.51 -1.00 -4.35
N PHE A 253 -23.90 0.05 -4.92
CA PHE A 253 -23.06 0.96 -4.15
C PHE A 253 -23.84 1.58 -2.98
N ALA A 254 -25.06 2.09 -3.24
CA ALA A 254 -25.87 2.70 -2.19
C ALA A 254 -26.23 1.70 -1.05
N GLN A 255 -26.50 0.42 -1.38
CA GLN A 255 -26.71 -0.63 -0.37
C GLN A 255 -25.45 -0.84 0.50
N ALA A 256 -24.29 -1.04 -0.12
CA ALA A 256 -23.03 -1.23 0.57
C ALA A 256 -22.65 0.00 1.41
N ALA A 257 -22.81 1.21 0.86
CA ALA A 257 -22.49 2.48 1.55
C ALA A 257 -23.38 2.72 2.77
N ARG A 258 -24.69 2.46 2.69
CA ARG A 258 -25.58 2.56 3.88
C ARG A 258 -25.14 1.66 5.01
N LYS A 259 -24.81 0.39 4.72
CA LYS A 259 -24.27 -0.54 5.73
C LYS A 259 -22.98 -0.03 6.34
N ALA A 260 -22.07 0.50 5.51
CA ALA A 260 -20.79 1.04 5.97
C ALA A 260 -20.99 2.28 6.89
N ILE A 261 -21.83 3.23 6.48
CA ILE A 261 -22.09 4.43 7.28
C ILE A 261 -22.82 4.11 8.59
N GLN A 262 -23.79 3.19 8.57
CA GLN A 262 -24.45 2.73 9.81
C GLN A 262 -23.45 2.13 10.79
N PHE A 263 -22.52 1.31 10.30
CA PHE A 263 -21.46 0.74 11.13
C PHE A 263 -20.52 1.82 11.68
N CYS A 264 -20.06 2.76 10.84
CA CYS A 264 -19.19 3.85 11.27
C CYS A 264 -19.83 4.74 12.34
N ASN A 265 -21.13 5.00 12.24
CA ASN A 265 -21.87 5.76 13.22
C ASN A 265 -22.00 5.02 14.56
N ALA A 266 -22.12 3.68 14.55
CA ALA A 266 -22.17 2.86 15.75
C ALA A 266 -20.83 2.78 16.50
N LEU A 267 -19.70 2.86 15.77
CA LEU A 267 -18.34 2.80 16.34
C LEU A 267 -17.67 4.18 16.51
N PRO A 268 -18.34 5.28 16.52
CA PRO A 268 -17.93 6.67 16.23
C PRO A 268 -16.66 6.81 15.36
N LEU A 269 -16.59 6.01 14.30
CA LEU A 269 -15.49 6.08 13.33
C LEU A 269 -15.75 7.22 12.33
N SER A 270 -15.00 8.31 12.46
CA SER A 270 -15.17 9.50 11.62
C SER A 270 -13.82 10.04 11.16
N ASN A 271 -13.62 10.09 9.83
CA ASN A 271 -12.46 10.71 9.20
C ASN A 271 -12.84 11.23 7.80
N SER A 272 -11.89 11.84 7.06
CA SER A 272 -12.18 12.42 5.74
C SER A 272 -12.64 11.39 4.71
N ALA A 273 -12.21 10.12 4.82
CA ALA A 273 -12.66 9.04 3.93
C ALA A 273 -14.14 8.68 4.19
N ILE A 274 -14.55 8.59 5.46
CA ILE A 274 -15.94 8.28 5.83
C ILE A 274 -16.87 9.45 5.45
N LYS A 275 -16.42 10.69 5.64
CA LYS A 275 -17.18 11.88 5.21
C LYS A 275 -17.39 11.89 3.70
N GLU A 276 -16.35 11.53 2.92
CA GLU A 276 -16.45 11.42 1.47
C GLU A 276 -17.45 10.33 1.06
N LEU A 277 -17.43 9.17 1.71
CA LEU A 277 -18.40 8.09 1.47
C LEU A 277 -19.83 8.54 1.76
N SER A 278 -20.04 9.26 2.87
CA SER A 278 -21.34 9.81 3.26
C SER A 278 -21.89 10.77 2.21
N SER A 279 -21.04 11.70 1.74
CA SER A 279 -21.44 12.67 0.70
C SER A 279 -21.92 11.99 -0.58
N TYR A 280 -21.23 10.95 -1.07
CA TYR A 280 -21.69 10.20 -2.24
C TYR A 280 -23.02 9.50 -2.02
N LEU A 281 -23.27 8.99 -0.81
CA LEU A 281 -24.54 8.35 -0.45
C LEU A 281 -25.68 9.37 -0.38
N GLU A 282 -25.46 10.54 0.24
CA GLU A 282 -26.43 11.63 0.37
C GLU A 282 -26.80 12.23 -0.99
N ASP A 283 -25.80 12.42 -1.85
CA ASP A 283 -25.99 12.92 -3.22
C ASP A 283 -26.66 11.87 -4.14
N GLY A 284 -26.82 10.62 -3.72
CA GLY A 284 -27.31 9.54 -4.54
C GLY A 284 -26.42 9.22 -5.74
N LYS A 285 -25.11 9.50 -5.65
CA LYS A 285 -24.13 9.34 -6.74
C LYS A 285 -23.25 8.10 -6.56
N TYR A 286 -23.01 7.40 -7.65
CA TYR A 286 -22.00 6.35 -7.69
C TYR A 286 -20.68 6.91 -8.21
N PRO A 287 -19.62 6.95 -7.40
CA PRO A 287 -18.36 7.61 -7.78
C PRO A 287 -17.43 6.74 -8.64
N GLY A 288 -17.81 5.49 -8.92
CA GLY A 288 -16.98 4.51 -9.59
C GLY A 288 -16.13 3.65 -8.63
N LEU A 289 -15.77 2.44 -9.07
CA LEU A 289 -15.03 1.47 -8.25
C LEU A 289 -13.65 1.98 -7.82
N GLY A 290 -13.00 2.80 -8.65
CA GLY A 290 -11.72 3.41 -8.32
C GLY A 290 -11.81 4.31 -7.09
N THR A 291 -12.86 5.13 -6.99
CA THR A 291 -13.10 5.98 -5.82
C THR A 291 -13.46 5.16 -4.59
N VAL A 292 -14.20 4.06 -4.75
CA VAL A 292 -14.47 3.14 -3.63
C VAL A 292 -13.18 2.58 -3.06
N LYS A 293 -12.25 2.13 -3.91
CA LYS A 293 -10.91 1.69 -3.47
C LYS A 293 -10.13 2.82 -2.81
N LYS A 294 -10.17 4.04 -3.38
CA LYS A 294 -9.55 5.24 -2.79
C LYS A 294 -10.02 5.45 -1.35
N ILE A 295 -11.32 5.40 -1.11
CA ILE A 295 -11.93 5.58 0.22
C ILE A 295 -11.43 4.49 1.19
N SER A 296 -11.36 3.24 0.76
CA SER A 296 -10.85 2.12 1.57
C SER A 296 -9.40 2.34 1.99
N ILE A 297 -8.53 2.70 1.04
CA ILE A 297 -7.11 3.00 1.31
C ILE A 297 -6.98 4.24 2.21
N LYS A 298 -7.70 5.31 1.89
CA LYS A 298 -7.68 6.56 2.64
C LYS A 298 -8.05 6.35 4.10
N ASN A 299 -9.13 5.61 4.37
CA ASN A 299 -9.54 5.23 5.71
C ASN A 299 -8.44 4.45 6.46
N HIS A 300 -7.86 3.44 5.81
CA HIS A 300 -6.81 2.61 6.40
C HIS A 300 -5.58 3.42 6.79
N LEU A 301 -5.08 4.27 5.89
CA LEU A 301 -3.92 5.12 6.16
C LEU A 301 -4.17 6.11 7.30
N ILE A 302 -5.36 6.69 7.39
CA ILE A 302 -5.71 7.60 8.49
C ILE A 302 -5.70 6.85 9.83
N ILE A 303 -6.32 5.67 9.91
CA ILE A 303 -6.39 4.89 11.15
C ILE A 303 -4.99 4.55 11.65
N ILE A 304 -4.11 4.08 10.78
CA ILE A 304 -2.72 3.76 11.16
C ILE A 304 -1.96 5.03 11.55
N SER A 305 -2.10 6.11 10.78
CA SER A 305 -1.44 7.37 11.11
C SER A 305 -1.87 7.91 12.47
N ASP A 306 -3.17 7.90 12.75
CA ASP A 306 -3.72 8.39 14.03
C ASP A 306 -3.28 7.49 15.20
N PHE A 307 -3.10 6.17 14.99
CA PHE A 307 -2.58 5.25 16.01
C PHE A 307 -1.09 5.46 16.29
N LEU A 308 -0.28 5.75 15.28
CA LEU A 308 1.17 5.92 15.39
C LEU A 308 1.59 7.32 15.91
N ASN A 309 0.65 8.25 16.10
CA ASN A 309 0.89 9.59 16.63
C ASN A 309 0.75 9.62 18.16
#